data_70e6dd7dbabbe24856b23d888ccef04d
#
_entry.id   70e6dd7dbabbe24856b23d888ccef04d
#
_cell.length_a   1.000
_cell.length_b   1.000
_cell.length_c   1.000
_cell.angle_alpha   90.00
_cell.angle_beta   90.00
_cell.angle_gamma   90.00
#
_symmetry.space_group_name_H-M   'P 1'
#
loop_
_entity.id
_entity.type
_entity.pdbx_description
1 polymer ?
#
loop_
_entity_poly.entity_id
_entity_poly.type
_entity_poly.pdbx_seq_one_letter_code
_entity_poly.pdbx_strand_id
1 'polypeptide(L)'
;SIINPDSKIGNFCIVNTNASIDHDSIMEDFSSVGPKVVTGGNCKIGKLSFIGIGAVIIHDITIGEYSVIGANSTVLKNVGSSLVVYGNPSKVKRKRKVEEKYL
;
A
#
# COMPACT_ATOMS: atom_id res chain seq x y z
N SER A 1 -6.97 -11.08 8.32
CA SER A 1 -5.88 -10.11 8.23
C SER A 1 -5.17 -9.96 9.56
N ILE A 2 -3.91 -9.66 9.51
CA ILE A 2 -3.07 -9.52 10.69
C ILE A 2 -2.54 -8.09 10.74
N ILE A 3 -2.80 -7.41 11.85
CA ILE A 3 -2.27 -6.09 12.12
C ILE A 3 -1.41 -6.18 13.38
N ASN A 4 -0.11 -6.01 13.20
CA ASN A 4 0.86 -6.20 14.27
C ASN A 4 0.93 -5.00 15.23
N PRO A 5 1.61 -5.17 16.39
CA PRO A 5 1.66 -4.13 17.42
C PRO A 5 2.14 -2.77 16.93
N ASP A 6 1.60 -1.73 17.56
CA ASP A 6 1.94 -0.33 17.31
C ASP A 6 1.64 0.16 15.89
N SER A 7 0.94 -0.63 15.09
CA SER A 7 0.45 -0.17 13.80
C SER A 7 -0.83 0.64 13.98
N LYS A 8 -1.01 1.66 13.13
CA LYS A 8 -2.16 2.55 13.18
C LYS A 8 -2.94 2.47 11.88
N ILE A 9 -4.23 2.21 11.99
CA ILE A 9 -5.11 2.12 10.84
C ILE A 9 -6.10 3.28 10.90
N GLY A 10 -6.07 4.13 9.89
CA GLY A 10 -6.94 5.30 9.82
C GLY A 10 -8.40 4.95 9.55
N ASN A 11 -9.22 5.99 9.36
CA ASN A 11 -10.65 5.85 9.12
C ASN A 11 -10.93 5.27 7.74
N PHE A 12 -11.94 4.40 7.67
CA PHE A 12 -12.41 3.82 6.40
C PHE A 12 -11.32 3.10 5.60
N CYS A 13 -10.31 2.57 6.28
CA CYS A 13 -9.32 1.73 5.65
C CYS A 13 -9.86 0.31 5.44
N ILE A 14 -9.40 -0.33 4.37
CA ILE A 14 -9.74 -1.73 4.08
C ILE A 14 -8.47 -2.56 4.15
N VAL A 15 -8.47 -3.58 5.00
CA VAL A 15 -7.39 -4.58 5.10
C VAL A 15 -8.01 -5.93 4.74
N ASN A 16 -7.77 -6.39 3.54
CA ASN A 16 -8.43 -7.56 2.99
C ASN A 16 -7.88 -8.88 3.52
N THR A 17 -8.50 -9.97 3.08
CA THR A 17 -8.23 -11.34 3.54
C THR A 17 -6.75 -11.72 3.41
N ASN A 18 -6.19 -12.28 4.46
CA ASN A 18 -4.80 -12.73 4.54
C ASN A 18 -3.75 -11.63 4.29
N ALA A 19 -4.15 -10.37 4.34
CA ALA A 19 -3.18 -9.27 4.34
C ALA A 19 -2.51 -9.18 5.71
N SER A 20 -1.27 -8.74 5.73
CA SER A 20 -0.48 -8.58 6.96
C SER A 20 0.19 -7.22 6.98
N ILE A 21 -0.12 -6.44 8.00
CA ILE A 21 0.50 -5.13 8.26
C ILE A 21 1.44 -5.29 9.44
N ASP A 22 2.73 -5.20 9.19
CA ASP A 22 3.74 -5.43 10.22
C ASP A 22 3.89 -4.24 11.18
N HIS A 23 4.75 -4.40 12.19
CA HIS A 23 4.83 -3.48 13.33
C HIS A 23 5.13 -2.03 12.92
N ASP A 24 4.61 -1.09 13.71
CA ASP A 24 4.84 0.35 13.56
C ASP A 24 4.46 0.93 12.20
N SER A 25 3.59 0.25 11.48
CA SER A 25 3.10 0.72 10.18
C SER A 25 1.87 1.62 10.34
N ILE A 26 1.67 2.50 9.35
CA ILE A 26 0.55 3.45 9.36
C ILE A 26 -0.20 3.34 8.03
N MET A 27 -1.50 3.13 8.12
CA MET A 27 -2.41 3.31 6.98
C MET A 27 -3.21 4.58 7.21
N GLU A 28 -3.06 5.56 6.35
CA GLU A 28 -3.83 6.79 6.43
C GLU A 28 -5.24 6.60 5.89
N ASP A 29 -6.12 7.58 6.15
CA ASP A 29 -7.55 7.46 5.87
C ASP A 29 -7.84 7.06 4.41
N PHE A 30 -8.84 6.22 4.24
CA PHE A 30 -9.31 5.73 2.93
C PHE A 30 -8.27 4.95 2.12
N SER A 31 -7.14 4.58 2.71
CA SER A 31 -6.22 3.67 2.05
C SER A 31 -6.71 2.24 2.14
N SER A 32 -6.28 1.40 1.23
CA SER A 32 -6.69 -0.01 1.25
C SER A 32 -5.58 -0.93 0.76
N VAL A 33 -5.54 -2.12 1.33
CA VAL A 33 -4.65 -3.18 0.88
C VAL A 33 -5.48 -4.38 0.45
N GLY A 34 -5.17 -4.92 -0.70
CA GLY A 34 -5.85 -6.09 -1.24
C GLY A 34 -5.51 -7.37 -0.50
N PRO A 35 -6.14 -8.49 -0.89
CA PRO A 35 -5.85 -9.78 -0.29
C PRO A 35 -4.37 -10.15 -0.41
N LYS A 36 -3.84 -10.81 0.62
CA LYS A 36 -2.46 -11.33 0.65
C LYS A 36 -1.35 -10.29 0.50
N VAL A 37 -1.66 -9.02 0.70
CA VAL A 37 -0.63 -7.98 0.77
C VAL A 37 0.17 -8.14 2.05
N VAL A 38 1.48 -7.98 1.94
CA VAL A 38 2.38 -8.03 3.10
C VAL A 38 3.19 -6.74 3.13
N THR A 39 3.19 -6.06 4.27
CA THR A 39 4.11 -4.96 4.51
C THR A 39 5.15 -5.37 5.53
N GLY A 40 6.39 -4.96 5.33
CA GLY A 40 7.39 -5.01 6.38
C GLY A 40 7.10 -3.96 7.45
N GLY A 41 7.93 -3.91 8.48
CA GLY A 41 7.74 -2.96 9.57
C GLY A 41 7.98 -1.52 9.15
N ASN A 42 7.36 -0.60 9.89
CA ASN A 42 7.58 0.84 9.75
C ASN A 42 7.26 1.38 8.34
N CYS A 43 6.18 0.88 7.74
CA CYS A 43 5.68 1.36 6.46
C CYS A 43 4.57 2.38 6.65
N LYS A 44 4.44 3.29 5.69
CA LYS A 44 3.35 4.27 5.68
C LYS A 44 2.64 4.21 4.34
N ILE A 45 1.33 4.03 4.37
CA ILE A 45 0.48 4.03 3.18
C ILE A 45 -0.38 5.28 3.23
N GLY A 46 -0.17 6.16 2.25
CA GLY A 46 -0.83 7.46 2.19
C GLY A 46 -2.33 7.38 1.92
N LYS A 47 -3.03 8.47 2.16
CA LYS A 47 -4.48 8.56 1.96
C LYS A 47 -4.88 8.16 0.56
N LEU A 48 -6.01 7.46 0.45
CA LEU A 48 -6.62 7.08 -0.82
C LEU A 48 -5.72 6.21 -1.72
N SER A 49 -4.64 5.68 -1.18
CA SER A 49 -3.77 4.77 -1.92
C SER A 49 -4.31 3.34 -1.88
N PHE A 50 -4.04 2.59 -2.92
CA PHE A 50 -4.48 1.21 -3.04
C PHE A 50 -3.30 0.29 -3.33
N ILE A 51 -3.18 -0.76 -2.53
CA ILE A 51 -2.15 -1.78 -2.70
C ILE A 51 -2.82 -3.04 -3.24
N GLY A 52 -2.46 -3.43 -4.44
CA GLY A 52 -3.09 -4.57 -5.14
C GLY A 52 -2.78 -5.92 -4.52
N ILE A 53 -3.60 -6.91 -4.88
CA ILE A 53 -3.51 -8.27 -4.34
C ILE A 53 -2.09 -8.83 -4.44
N GLY A 54 -1.62 -9.43 -3.37
CA GLY A 54 -0.33 -10.14 -3.33
C GLY A 54 0.91 -9.26 -3.39
N ALA A 55 0.78 -7.95 -3.37
CA ALA A 55 1.94 -7.07 -3.37
C ALA A 55 2.72 -7.19 -2.06
N VAL A 56 4.03 -7.03 -2.16
CA VAL A 56 4.95 -7.06 -1.03
C VAL A 56 5.64 -5.70 -0.94
N ILE A 57 5.57 -5.09 0.23
CA ILE A 57 6.23 -3.82 0.52
C ILE A 57 7.27 -4.09 1.60
N ILE A 58 8.54 -3.88 1.31
CA ILE A 58 9.57 -4.12 2.31
C ILE A 58 9.51 -3.09 3.44
N HIS A 59 10.32 -3.28 4.48
CA HIS A 59 10.34 -2.37 5.62
C HIS A 59 10.77 -0.95 5.26
N ASP A 60 10.35 0.01 6.06
CA ASP A 60 10.71 1.43 5.95
C ASP A 60 10.30 2.11 4.63
N ILE A 61 9.22 1.65 4.02
CA ILE A 61 8.70 2.22 2.77
C ILE A 61 7.55 3.17 3.05
N THR A 62 7.56 4.32 2.38
CA THR A 62 6.44 5.25 2.35
C THR A 62 5.80 5.25 0.97
N ILE A 63 4.50 4.98 0.94
CA ILE A 63 3.67 5.12 -0.27
C ILE A 63 2.93 6.46 -0.14
N GLY A 64 3.12 7.34 -1.11
CA GLY A 64 2.47 8.65 -1.11
C GLY A 64 0.96 8.56 -1.26
N GLU A 65 0.27 9.70 -1.12
CA GLU A 65 -1.18 9.76 -1.25
C GLU A 65 -1.64 9.44 -2.67
N TYR A 66 -2.82 8.85 -2.78
CA TYR A 66 -3.49 8.62 -4.06
C TYR A 66 -2.65 7.82 -5.05
N SER A 67 -1.83 6.91 -4.57
CA SER A 67 -1.00 6.04 -5.41
C SER A 67 -1.57 4.64 -5.48
N VAL A 68 -1.23 3.92 -6.54
CA VAL A 68 -1.67 2.55 -6.76
C VAL A 68 -0.46 1.66 -6.94
N ILE A 69 -0.40 0.61 -6.15
CA ILE A 69 0.59 -0.45 -6.31
C ILE A 69 -0.12 -1.63 -6.96
N GLY A 70 0.35 -2.04 -8.12
CA GLY A 70 -0.28 -3.13 -8.87
C GLY A 70 -0.14 -4.49 -8.18
N ALA A 71 -0.97 -5.43 -8.60
CA ALA A 71 -0.98 -6.78 -8.04
C ALA A 71 0.38 -7.47 -8.19
N ASN A 72 0.76 -8.24 -7.18
CA ASN A 72 2.00 -9.03 -7.14
C ASN A 72 3.28 -8.21 -7.32
N SER A 73 3.22 -6.91 -7.09
CA SER A 73 4.40 -6.05 -7.16
C SER A 73 5.28 -6.22 -5.93
N THR A 74 6.56 -5.97 -6.10
CA THR A 74 7.52 -5.92 -4.98
C THR A 74 8.07 -4.52 -4.89
N VAL A 75 7.73 -3.80 -3.81
CA VAL A 75 8.11 -2.39 -3.63
C VAL A 75 9.34 -2.32 -2.75
N LEU A 76 10.44 -1.86 -3.33
CA LEU A 76 11.75 -1.78 -2.67
C LEU A 76 12.16 -0.34 -2.36
N LYS A 77 11.43 0.65 -2.87
CA LYS A 77 11.74 2.07 -2.71
C LYS A 77 10.46 2.85 -2.43
N ASN A 78 10.60 4.00 -1.80
CA ASN A 78 9.47 4.89 -1.55
C ASN A 78 8.76 5.25 -2.86
N VAL A 79 7.47 5.37 -2.79
CA VAL A 79 6.61 5.74 -3.92
C VAL A 79 6.01 7.11 -3.65
N GLY A 80 6.15 8.01 -4.61
CA GLY A 80 5.57 9.35 -4.53
C GLY A 80 4.05 9.33 -4.61
N SER A 81 3.44 10.51 -4.57
CA SER A 81 1.99 10.66 -4.64
C SER A 81 1.48 10.57 -6.07
N SER A 82 0.23 10.12 -6.23
CA SER A 82 -0.49 10.08 -7.51
C SER A 82 0.20 9.27 -8.60
N LEU A 83 0.85 8.17 -8.24
CA LEU A 83 1.56 7.31 -9.17
C LEU A 83 0.90 5.94 -9.29
N VAL A 84 1.03 5.33 -10.45
CA VAL A 84 0.73 3.91 -10.65
C VAL A 84 2.05 3.17 -10.83
N VAL A 85 2.29 2.21 -9.95
CA VAL A 85 3.57 1.51 -9.83
C VAL A 85 3.32 0.01 -9.82
N TYR A 86 4.04 -0.76 -10.62
CA TYR A 86 3.95 -2.22 -10.54
C TYR A 86 5.21 -2.91 -11.09
N GLY A 87 5.32 -4.19 -10.80
CA GLY A 87 6.40 -5.05 -11.27
C GLY A 87 7.26 -5.63 -10.14
N ASN A 88 8.21 -6.47 -10.51
CA ASN A 88 9.18 -7.11 -9.60
C ASN A 88 10.60 -6.90 -10.14
N PRO A 89 11.37 -5.91 -9.63
CA PRO A 89 10.97 -4.87 -8.68
C PRO A 89 9.99 -3.88 -9.31
N SER A 90 9.24 -3.19 -8.46
CA SER A 90 8.24 -2.24 -8.93
C SER A 90 8.88 -1.02 -9.60
N LYS A 91 8.20 -0.52 -10.60
CA LYS A 91 8.60 0.71 -11.31
C LYS A 91 7.40 1.59 -11.54
N VAL A 92 7.61 2.90 -11.50
CA VAL A 92 6.57 3.86 -11.84
C VAL A 92 6.21 3.68 -13.31
N LYS A 93 4.93 3.46 -13.58
CA LYS A 93 4.42 3.29 -14.95
C LYS A 93 3.76 4.53 -15.49
N ARG A 94 3.03 5.26 -14.64
CA ARG A 94 2.35 6.49 -15.02
C ARG A 94 1.82 7.22 -13.79
N LYS A 95 1.36 8.44 -14.01
CA LYS A 95 0.60 9.16 -13.00
C LYS A 95 -0.82 8.60 -12.91
N ARG A 96 -1.38 8.53 -11.72
CA ARG A 96 -2.77 8.15 -11.52
C ARG A 96 -3.67 9.33 -11.92
N LYS A 97 -4.66 9.02 -12.76
CA LYS A 97 -5.66 10.02 -13.16
C LYS A 97 -6.63 10.30 -12.02
N VAL A 98 -7.11 11.54 -11.93
CA VAL A 98 -7.98 11.98 -10.82
C VAL A 98 -9.25 11.12 -10.68
N GLU A 99 -9.79 10.63 -11.77
CA GLU A 99 -11.06 9.89 -11.76
C GLU A 99 -10.89 8.36 -11.73
N GLU A 100 -9.66 7.86 -11.64
CA GLU A 100 -9.45 6.41 -11.58
C GLU A 100 -9.89 5.84 -10.23
N LYS A 101 -10.62 4.74 -10.28
CA LYS A 101 -11.10 4.01 -9.09
C LYS A 101 -10.51 2.61 -9.08
N TYR A 102 -10.06 2.18 -7.90
CA TYR A 102 -9.39 0.89 -7.74
C TYR A 102 -9.99 -0.01 -6.66
N LEU A 103 -11.16 0.29 -6.19
CA LEU A 103 -11.82 -0.56 -5.18
C LEU A 103 -12.81 -1.54 -5.78
#